data_d2943beeb48f9ffe982bf0d00e7f487f
#
_entry.id   d2943beeb48f9ffe982bf0d00e7f487f
#
_cell.length_a   1.000
_cell.length_b   1.000
_cell.length_c   1.000
_cell.angle_alpha   90.00
_cell.angle_beta   90.00
_cell.angle_gamma   90.00
#
_symmetry.space_group_name_H-M   'P 1'
#
loop_
_entity.id
_entity.type
_entity.pdbx_description
1 polymer ?
#
loop_
_entity_poly.entity_id
_entity_poly.type
_entity_poly.pdbx_seq_one_letter_code
_entity_poly.pdbx_strand_id
1 'polypeptide(L)'
;MQQTLTLGHSPDPDDAFMFYALAKDLIPTHGFRFEHILQDIQTLNERATRGELDISAVSIHAYAYVSDQYALLPSGASMGDGYGPMLVAKQKFSREEILKKKIAVPGTMTSAFLALQLWLGVGSSRCDDRTVQHAVPTFDYIVVPFDQIFATVKSGKADVGLIIHEGQLTYQNEGLVVCEDLGVWWGKQNDGLPLPLGGNVIHKRFAPEVRRKISDVLTASIQYSLDHRPEAVQHALQYARDMGRDLADKFVGMYVNHWTLDYGDKGRESIRRFLGQAFERGLIPHRQELEFVV
;
A
#
# COMPACT_ATOMS: atom_id res chain seq x y z
N MET A 1 -34.40 -1.54 -5.47
CA MET A 1 -33.82 -0.50 -4.57
C MET A 1 -32.30 -0.51 -4.80
N GLN A 2 -31.71 0.66 -4.96
CA GLN A 2 -30.26 0.79 -5.11
C GLN A 2 -29.60 0.72 -3.74
N GLN A 3 -28.57 -0.13 -3.58
CA GLN A 3 -27.82 -0.26 -2.33
C GLN A 3 -26.59 0.66 -2.38
N THR A 4 -26.49 1.60 -1.44
CA THR A 4 -25.29 2.46 -1.33
C THR A 4 -24.22 1.77 -0.50
N LEU A 5 -22.97 1.79 -1.01
CA LEU A 5 -21.79 1.20 -0.41
C LEU A 5 -20.71 2.26 -0.26
N THR A 6 -20.05 2.29 0.87
CA THR A 6 -18.87 3.15 1.09
C THR A 6 -17.65 2.51 0.47
N LEU A 7 -16.89 3.29 -0.33
CA LEU A 7 -15.65 2.90 -0.99
C LEU A 7 -14.53 3.85 -0.57
N GLY A 8 -13.72 3.41 0.39
CA GLY A 8 -12.56 4.16 0.86
C GLY A 8 -11.34 3.93 -0.03
N HIS A 9 -10.75 5.01 -0.51
CA HIS A 9 -9.50 4.98 -1.27
C HIS A 9 -8.72 6.28 -1.11
N SER A 10 -7.44 6.29 -1.50
CA SER A 10 -6.64 7.48 -1.34
C SER A 10 -6.97 8.55 -2.40
N PRO A 11 -6.74 9.83 -2.11
CA PRO A 11 -6.84 10.91 -3.09
C PRO A 11 -5.54 11.00 -3.92
N ASP A 12 -5.04 9.85 -4.39
CA ASP A 12 -3.83 9.76 -5.21
C ASP A 12 -4.20 9.36 -6.66
N PRO A 13 -3.36 9.66 -7.65
CA PRO A 13 -3.69 9.46 -9.05
C PRO A 13 -3.97 8.01 -9.45
N ASP A 14 -3.30 7.04 -8.83
CA ASP A 14 -3.48 5.61 -9.08
C ASP A 14 -4.86 5.11 -8.63
N ASP A 15 -5.30 5.47 -7.42
CA ASP A 15 -6.65 5.14 -6.93
C ASP A 15 -7.72 5.86 -7.76
N ALA A 16 -7.53 7.16 -8.04
CA ALA A 16 -8.47 7.91 -8.88
C ALA A 16 -8.59 7.32 -10.29
N PHE A 17 -7.50 6.79 -10.84
CA PHE A 17 -7.49 6.08 -12.10
C PHE A 17 -8.29 4.77 -12.02
N MET A 18 -8.05 3.93 -10.99
CA MET A 18 -8.74 2.65 -10.81
C MET A 18 -10.28 2.82 -10.76
N PHE A 19 -10.74 3.86 -10.10
CA PHE A 19 -12.17 4.11 -9.87
C PHE A 19 -12.79 5.15 -10.81
N TYR A 20 -12.10 5.54 -11.88
CA TYR A 20 -12.59 6.50 -12.87
C TYR A 20 -13.96 6.12 -13.43
N ALA A 21 -14.13 4.87 -13.83
CA ALA A 21 -15.39 4.41 -14.44
C ALA A 21 -16.57 4.45 -13.46
N LEU A 22 -16.33 4.18 -12.17
CA LEU A 22 -17.35 4.30 -11.11
C LEU A 22 -17.66 5.76 -10.81
N ALA A 23 -16.63 6.61 -10.69
CA ALA A 23 -16.79 8.03 -10.39
C ALA A 23 -17.52 8.82 -11.49
N LYS A 24 -17.58 8.28 -12.73
CA LYS A 24 -18.21 8.87 -13.89
C LYS A 24 -19.44 8.09 -14.41
N ASP A 25 -19.90 7.09 -13.68
CA ASP A 25 -21.05 6.24 -14.07
C ASP A 25 -20.90 5.61 -15.49
N LEU A 26 -19.69 5.20 -15.86
CA LEU A 26 -19.37 4.71 -17.21
C LEU A 26 -19.59 3.21 -17.41
N ILE A 27 -19.86 2.46 -16.32
CA ILE A 27 -20.09 1.01 -16.33
C ILE A 27 -21.35 0.65 -15.55
N PRO A 28 -21.98 -0.48 -15.86
CA PRO A 28 -23.11 -1.00 -15.07
C PRO A 28 -22.70 -1.38 -13.67
N THR A 29 -23.40 -0.89 -12.65
CA THR A 29 -23.13 -1.19 -11.24
C THR A 29 -24.11 -2.21 -10.64
N HIS A 30 -24.99 -2.80 -11.45
CA HIS A 30 -25.92 -3.87 -11.07
C HIS A 30 -26.75 -3.60 -9.80
N GLY A 31 -27.15 -2.32 -9.60
CA GLY A 31 -27.97 -1.88 -8.46
C GLY A 31 -27.16 -1.41 -7.24
N PHE A 32 -25.84 -1.36 -7.35
CA PHE A 32 -25.00 -0.71 -6.34
C PHE A 32 -24.76 0.76 -6.69
N ARG A 33 -24.56 1.58 -5.66
CA ARG A 33 -24.04 2.94 -5.75
C ARG A 33 -22.84 3.05 -4.84
N PHE A 34 -21.77 3.63 -5.31
CA PHE A 34 -20.54 3.78 -4.53
C PHE A 34 -20.42 5.22 -4.04
N GLU A 35 -20.27 5.37 -2.73
CA GLU A 35 -19.92 6.63 -2.08
C GLU A 35 -18.40 6.63 -1.83
N HIS A 36 -17.69 7.46 -2.58
CA HIS A 36 -16.23 7.53 -2.51
C HIS A 36 -15.79 8.32 -1.27
N ILE A 37 -15.03 7.68 -0.39
CA ILE A 37 -14.46 8.26 0.83
C ILE A 37 -12.96 8.44 0.62
N LEU A 38 -12.54 9.67 0.35
CA LEU A 38 -11.17 10.01 0.02
C LEU A 38 -10.36 10.34 1.29
N GLN A 39 -9.42 9.48 1.66
CA GLN A 39 -8.55 9.66 2.82
C GLN A 39 -7.18 9.02 2.56
N ASP A 40 -6.14 9.49 3.25
CA ASP A 40 -4.83 8.85 3.18
C ASP A 40 -4.86 7.40 3.68
N ILE A 41 -3.89 6.60 3.22
CA ILE A 41 -3.87 5.16 3.47
C ILE A 41 -3.73 4.80 4.97
N GLN A 42 -3.04 5.62 5.78
CA GLN A 42 -2.93 5.37 7.21
C GLN A 42 -4.30 5.54 7.90
N THR A 43 -5.03 6.59 7.55
CA THR A 43 -6.40 6.83 8.04
C THR A 43 -7.35 5.71 7.61
N LEU A 44 -7.27 5.25 6.35
CA LEU A 44 -8.08 4.12 5.87
C LEU A 44 -7.75 2.83 6.62
N ASN A 45 -6.46 2.54 6.87
CA ASN A 45 -6.03 1.42 7.67
C ASN A 45 -6.64 1.45 9.08
N GLU A 46 -6.62 2.61 9.74
CA GLU A 46 -7.22 2.79 11.07
C GLU A 46 -8.74 2.61 11.04
N ARG A 47 -9.43 3.10 10.02
CA ARG A 47 -10.88 2.91 9.86
C ARG A 47 -11.23 1.45 9.60
N ALA A 48 -10.40 0.74 8.84
CA ALA A 48 -10.59 -0.69 8.61
C ALA A 48 -10.50 -1.51 9.91
N THR A 49 -9.62 -1.15 10.86
CA THR A 49 -9.57 -1.83 12.17
C THR A 49 -10.86 -1.69 12.98
N ARG A 50 -11.68 -0.68 12.68
CA ARG A 50 -12.98 -0.44 13.32
C ARG A 50 -14.17 -0.93 12.48
N GLY A 51 -13.92 -1.55 11.31
CA GLY A 51 -14.96 -2.08 10.44
C GLY A 51 -15.91 -1.02 9.85
N GLU A 52 -15.45 0.22 9.69
CA GLU A 52 -16.30 1.36 9.34
C GLU A 52 -16.78 1.37 7.88
N LEU A 53 -15.96 0.89 6.95
CA LEU A 53 -16.24 0.99 5.52
C LEU A 53 -16.68 -0.37 4.94
N ASP A 54 -17.53 -0.32 3.92
CA ASP A 54 -17.96 -1.50 3.18
C ASP A 54 -16.82 -2.10 2.37
N ILE A 55 -16.13 -1.23 1.66
CA ILE A 55 -14.96 -1.52 0.82
C ILE A 55 -13.91 -0.48 1.16
N SER A 56 -12.66 -0.89 1.26
CA SER A 56 -11.56 0.02 1.54
C SER A 56 -10.28 -0.43 0.88
N ALA A 57 -9.50 0.52 0.38
CA ALA A 57 -8.08 0.30 0.19
C ALA A 57 -7.42 0.13 1.56
N VAL A 58 -6.51 -0.83 1.69
CA VAL A 58 -5.71 -1.05 2.89
C VAL A 58 -4.28 -1.43 2.50
N SER A 59 -3.34 -1.09 3.37
CA SER A 59 -2.00 -1.66 3.29
C SER A 59 -2.04 -3.17 3.57
N ILE A 60 -1.25 -3.97 2.89
CA ILE A 60 -1.15 -5.42 3.18
C ILE A 60 -0.69 -5.66 4.63
N HIS A 61 0.12 -4.77 5.20
CA HIS A 61 0.42 -4.80 6.63
C HIS A 61 -0.84 -4.67 7.51
N ALA A 62 -1.69 -3.70 7.19
CA ALA A 62 -2.94 -3.48 7.94
C ALA A 62 -3.92 -4.64 7.80
N TYR A 63 -3.92 -5.33 6.65
CA TYR A 63 -4.75 -6.52 6.46
C TYR A 63 -4.51 -7.58 7.54
N ALA A 64 -3.29 -7.68 8.08
CA ALA A 64 -2.97 -8.59 9.18
C ALA A 64 -3.77 -8.34 10.48
N TYR A 65 -4.40 -7.18 10.61
CA TYR A 65 -5.18 -6.78 11.79
C TYR A 65 -6.69 -6.73 11.53
N VAL A 66 -7.11 -6.92 10.28
CA VAL A 66 -8.52 -6.80 9.87
C VAL A 66 -9.04 -8.01 9.11
N SER A 67 -8.22 -9.05 8.95
CA SER A 67 -8.55 -10.26 8.19
C SER A 67 -9.73 -11.06 8.76
N ASP A 68 -10.11 -10.85 10.00
CA ASP A 68 -11.32 -11.40 10.63
C ASP A 68 -12.60 -10.71 10.11
N GLN A 69 -12.52 -9.42 9.79
CA GLN A 69 -13.65 -8.59 9.39
C GLN A 69 -13.74 -8.40 7.86
N TYR A 70 -12.60 -8.49 7.16
CA TYR A 70 -12.49 -8.19 5.73
C TYR A 70 -11.88 -9.35 4.95
N ALA A 71 -12.38 -9.54 3.72
CA ALA A 71 -11.76 -10.39 2.71
C ALA A 71 -11.04 -9.52 1.66
N LEU A 72 -9.92 -10.00 1.11
CA LEU A 72 -9.24 -9.35 -0.01
C LEU A 72 -10.07 -9.52 -1.29
N LEU A 73 -10.21 -8.43 -2.04
CA LEU A 73 -10.71 -8.51 -3.41
C LEU A 73 -9.60 -9.07 -4.30
N PRO A 74 -9.92 -9.82 -5.35
CA PRO A 74 -8.92 -10.35 -6.29
C PRO A 74 -8.26 -9.26 -7.14
N SER A 75 -8.88 -8.08 -7.24
CA SER A 75 -8.41 -6.91 -7.97
C SER A 75 -8.17 -5.71 -7.06
N GLY A 76 -7.48 -4.69 -7.57
CA GLY A 76 -7.13 -3.48 -6.82
C GLY A 76 -5.84 -3.61 -6.03
N ALA A 77 -4.96 -4.55 -6.42
CA ALA A 77 -3.64 -4.67 -5.82
C ALA A 77 -2.71 -3.55 -6.26
N SER A 78 -1.91 -3.07 -5.32
CA SER A 78 -0.72 -2.26 -5.56
C SER A 78 0.51 -3.08 -5.18
N MET A 79 1.37 -3.36 -6.19
CA MET A 79 2.55 -4.21 -6.06
C MET A 79 3.80 -3.48 -6.55
N GLY A 80 4.86 -3.53 -5.78
CA GLY A 80 6.17 -3.00 -6.17
C GLY A 80 6.98 -4.06 -6.91
N ASP A 81 6.93 -4.07 -8.24
CA ASP A 81 7.63 -5.03 -9.09
C ASP A 81 8.93 -4.41 -9.63
N GLY A 82 10.03 -4.67 -8.94
CA GLY A 82 11.34 -4.05 -9.24
C GLY A 82 11.48 -2.60 -8.78
N TYR A 83 10.56 -2.09 -8.02
CA TYR A 83 10.56 -0.79 -7.35
C TYR A 83 9.65 -0.86 -6.11
N GLY A 84 9.74 0.13 -5.21
CA GLY A 84 8.88 0.17 -4.03
C GLY A 84 9.08 1.43 -3.20
N PRO A 85 8.63 1.44 -1.95
CA PRO A 85 8.94 2.50 -1.01
C PRO A 85 10.44 2.73 -0.91
N MET A 86 10.85 3.99 -0.91
CA MET A 86 12.27 4.36 -0.91
C MET A 86 12.67 5.03 0.40
N LEU A 87 13.86 4.69 0.89
CA LEU A 87 14.54 5.46 1.93
C LEU A 87 15.38 6.54 1.27
N VAL A 88 15.07 7.80 1.57
CA VAL A 88 15.76 8.98 1.02
C VAL A 88 16.38 9.82 2.13
N ALA A 89 17.52 10.45 1.85
CA ALA A 89 18.22 11.31 2.77
C ALA A 89 19.02 12.40 2.02
N LYS A 90 19.60 13.36 2.74
CA LYS A 90 20.49 14.39 2.17
C LYS A 90 21.80 13.81 1.64
N GLN A 91 22.22 12.66 2.15
CA GLN A 91 23.39 11.91 1.72
C GLN A 91 23.12 10.42 1.86
N LYS A 92 23.88 9.60 1.15
CA LYS A 92 23.72 8.15 1.22
C LYS A 92 24.21 7.62 2.58
N PHE A 93 23.39 6.74 3.18
CA PHE A 93 23.70 5.99 4.39
C PHE A 93 23.63 4.50 4.11
N SER A 94 24.47 3.73 4.79
CA SER A 94 24.37 2.27 4.85
C SER A 94 23.19 1.85 5.76
N ARG A 95 22.82 0.58 5.70
CA ARG A 95 21.78 0.01 6.57
C ARG A 95 22.12 0.15 8.05
N GLU A 96 23.38 -0.09 8.42
CA GLU A 96 23.90 -0.01 9.78
C GLU A 96 23.91 1.45 10.30
N GLU A 97 24.12 2.42 9.41
CA GLU A 97 24.02 3.82 9.75
C GLU A 97 22.56 4.24 9.94
N ILE A 98 21.64 3.77 9.06
CA ILE A 98 20.20 4.08 9.11
C ILE A 98 19.57 3.58 10.41
N LEU A 99 20.00 2.44 10.95
CA LEU A 99 19.55 1.93 12.25
C LEU A 99 19.79 2.91 13.41
N LYS A 100 20.76 3.82 13.27
CA LYS A 100 21.12 4.84 14.28
C LYS A 100 20.54 6.21 13.99
N LYS A 101 19.72 6.33 12.95
CA LYS A 101 19.15 7.58 12.45
C LYS A 101 17.67 7.67 12.80
N LYS A 102 17.19 8.91 12.91
CA LYS A 102 15.75 9.16 13.01
C LYS A 102 15.11 9.09 11.63
N ILE A 103 14.09 8.27 11.49
CA ILE A 103 13.40 8.02 10.22
C ILE A 103 12.00 8.65 10.25
N ALA A 104 11.69 9.51 9.29
CA ALA A 104 10.32 9.98 9.07
C ALA A 104 9.54 8.92 8.29
N VAL A 105 8.39 8.47 8.83
CA VAL A 105 7.57 7.41 8.24
C VAL A 105 6.13 7.89 8.04
N PRO A 106 5.42 7.41 6.99
CA PRO A 106 4.07 7.89 6.65
C PRO A 106 2.97 7.30 7.54
N GLY A 107 3.29 6.27 8.32
CA GLY A 107 2.33 5.60 9.21
C GLY A 107 2.80 4.21 9.58
N THR A 108 2.46 3.77 10.78
CA THR A 108 2.94 2.50 11.35
C THR A 108 2.16 1.28 10.85
N MET A 109 1.00 1.47 10.22
CA MET A 109 0.22 0.39 9.62
C MET A 109 0.48 0.23 8.12
N THR A 110 1.36 1.05 7.52
CA THR A 110 1.67 0.96 6.09
C THR A 110 2.55 -0.26 5.79
N SER A 111 2.38 -0.86 4.60
CA SER A 111 3.28 -1.93 4.12
C SER A 111 4.71 -1.45 3.96
N ALA A 112 4.91 -0.17 3.67
CA ALA A 112 6.23 0.45 3.64
C ALA A 112 6.93 0.40 5.00
N PHE A 113 6.20 0.67 6.08
CA PHE A 113 6.74 0.57 7.44
C PHE A 113 7.11 -0.87 7.81
N LEU A 114 6.26 -1.84 7.46
CA LEU A 114 6.58 -3.26 7.65
C LEU A 114 7.81 -3.68 6.82
N ALA A 115 7.88 -3.28 5.56
CA ALA A 115 9.03 -3.56 4.71
C ALA A 115 10.32 -2.94 5.26
N LEU A 116 10.26 -1.72 5.80
CA LEU A 116 11.38 -1.07 6.50
C LEU A 116 11.83 -1.90 7.70
N GLN A 117 10.90 -2.36 8.54
CA GLN A 117 11.22 -3.19 9.70
C GLN A 117 11.89 -4.51 9.27
N LEU A 118 11.35 -5.17 8.25
CA LEU A 118 11.92 -6.40 7.68
C LEU A 118 13.31 -6.14 7.11
N TRP A 119 13.49 -5.04 6.38
CA TRP A 119 14.78 -4.65 5.82
C TRP A 119 15.79 -4.33 6.92
N LEU A 120 15.44 -3.57 7.94
CA LEU A 120 16.31 -3.28 9.08
C LEU A 120 16.62 -4.52 9.93
N GLY A 121 15.86 -5.61 9.80
CA GLY A 121 16.03 -6.80 10.61
C GLY A 121 15.60 -6.61 12.06
N VAL A 122 14.71 -5.63 12.30
CA VAL A 122 14.11 -5.38 13.60
C VAL A 122 12.87 -6.24 13.79
N GLY A 123 12.52 -6.58 15.03
CA GLY A 123 11.35 -7.38 15.36
C GLY A 123 11.46 -7.94 16.77
N SER A 124 10.36 -8.33 17.42
CA SER A 124 10.42 -9.05 18.68
C SER A 124 10.64 -10.54 18.39
N SER A 125 11.70 -11.14 18.90
CA SER A 125 11.84 -12.60 18.86
C SER A 125 10.71 -13.21 19.69
N ARG A 126 9.71 -13.81 19.02
CA ARG A 126 8.79 -14.76 19.66
C ARG A 126 9.52 -16.11 19.81
N CYS A 127 10.53 -16.14 20.64
CA CYS A 127 11.08 -17.40 21.08
C CYS A 127 10.52 -17.67 22.48
N ASP A 128 9.74 -18.73 22.64
CA ASP A 128 9.38 -19.30 23.95
C ASP A 128 10.63 -19.81 24.70
N ASP A 129 11.80 -19.70 24.09
CA ASP A 129 13.07 -20.06 24.68
C ASP A 129 13.64 -18.85 25.42
N ARG A 130 13.38 -18.79 26.72
CA ARG A 130 13.85 -17.77 27.67
C ARG A 130 15.39 -17.69 27.79
N THR A 131 16.13 -18.33 26.91
CA THR A 131 17.60 -18.44 26.98
C THR A 131 18.35 -17.58 25.98
N VAL A 132 17.68 -16.91 25.01
CA VAL A 132 18.35 -16.04 24.04
C VAL A 132 17.96 -14.59 24.29
N GLN A 133 18.69 -13.92 25.18
CA GLN A 133 18.68 -12.45 25.35
C GLN A 133 19.39 -11.78 24.15
N HIS A 134 18.83 -11.82 22.98
CA HIS A 134 19.24 -10.90 21.93
C HIS A 134 18.22 -9.77 21.93
N ALA A 135 18.65 -8.61 22.42
CA ALA A 135 17.91 -7.37 22.29
C ALA A 135 17.60 -7.16 20.80
N VAL A 136 16.33 -7.20 20.44
CA VAL A 136 15.90 -6.90 19.07
C VAL A 136 16.27 -5.46 18.77
N PRO A 137 16.99 -5.17 17.68
CA PRO A 137 17.30 -3.82 17.32
C PRO A 137 16.02 -3.00 17.19
N THR A 138 15.92 -1.91 17.92
CA THR A 138 14.91 -0.87 17.74
C THR A 138 15.53 0.27 16.94
N PHE A 139 14.71 0.99 16.19
CA PHE A 139 15.15 2.20 15.49
C PHE A 139 14.28 3.40 15.91
N ASP A 140 14.84 4.58 15.79
CA ASP A 140 14.12 5.83 16.10
C ASP A 140 13.33 6.31 14.87
N TYR A 141 12.04 6.61 15.04
CA TYR A 141 11.21 7.14 13.98
C TYR A 141 10.20 8.17 14.47
N ILE A 142 9.73 8.98 13.55
CA ILE A 142 8.59 9.88 13.75
C ILE A 142 7.54 9.62 12.66
N VAL A 143 6.27 9.61 13.04
CA VAL A 143 5.18 9.55 12.09
C VAL A 143 4.85 10.97 11.65
N VAL A 144 4.81 11.19 10.34
CA VAL A 144 4.42 12.46 9.72
C VAL A 144 3.51 12.19 8.52
N PRO A 145 2.62 13.12 8.16
CA PRO A 145 1.88 13.01 6.91
C PRO A 145 2.82 12.72 5.73
N PHE A 146 2.41 11.83 4.84
CA PHE A 146 3.29 11.34 3.77
C PHE A 146 3.84 12.45 2.87
N ASP A 147 3.07 13.52 2.63
CA ASP A 147 3.44 14.72 1.88
C ASP A 147 4.44 15.63 2.62
N GLN A 148 4.63 15.44 3.92
CA GLN A 148 5.57 16.23 4.73
C GLN A 148 6.93 15.56 4.94
N ILE A 149 7.14 14.35 4.42
CA ILE A 149 8.39 13.60 4.65
C ILE A 149 9.60 14.36 4.09
N PHE A 150 9.52 14.90 2.87
CA PHE A 150 10.63 15.69 2.31
C PHE A 150 10.97 16.92 3.16
N ALA A 151 9.97 17.69 3.56
CA ALA A 151 10.19 18.87 4.40
C ALA A 151 10.79 18.49 5.76
N THR A 152 10.39 17.35 6.31
CA THR A 152 10.90 16.82 7.58
C THR A 152 12.37 16.45 7.48
N VAL A 153 12.80 15.80 6.41
CA VAL A 153 14.22 15.46 6.15
C VAL A 153 15.03 16.72 5.84
N LYS A 154 14.52 17.62 4.99
CA LYS A 154 15.19 18.87 4.62
C LYS A 154 15.42 19.78 5.82
N SER A 155 14.47 19.86 6.75
CA SER A 155 14.61 20.65 7.98
C SER A 155 15.52 20.00 9.03
N GLY A 156 15.92 18.73 8.87
CA GLY A 156 16.73 18.00 9.83
C GLY A 156 15.96 17.50 11.06
N LYS A 157 14.62 17.52 11.03
CA LYS A 157 13.79 16.88 12.07
C LYS A 157 13.86 15.35 12.03
N ALA A 158 14.18 14.79 10.86
CA ALA A 158 14.58 13.41 10.66
C ALA A 158 15.79 13.36 9.72
N ASP A 159 16.60 12.32 9.83
CA ASP A 159 17.79 12.12 8.99
C ASP A 159 17.42 11.44 7.65
N VAL A 160 16.42 10.54 7.70
CA VAL A 160 15.97 9.69 6.59
C VAL A 160 14.47 9.79 6.48
N GLY A 161 13.94 9.72 5.27
CA GLY A 161 12.50 9.68 4.99
C GLY A 161 12.10 8.41 4.25
N LEU A 162 10.99 7.79 4.65
CA LEU A 162 10.37 6.67 3.95
C LEU A 162 9.26 7.20 3.05
N ILE A 163 9.47 7.22 1.74
CA ILE A 163 8.52 7.75 0.76
C ILE A 163 7.73 6.64 0.06
N ILE A 164 6.43 6.87 -0.13
CA ILE A 164 5.45 5.89 -0.65
C ILE A 164 4.58 6.44 -1.79
N HIS A 165 4.81 7.65 -2.25
CA HIS A 165 3.97 8.38 -3.20
C HIS A 165 4.80 8.87 -4.39
N GLU A 166 4.23 9.75 -5.20
CA GLU A 166 4.87 10.35 -6.39
C GLU A 166 6.26 10.97 -6.15
N GLY A 167 6.58 11.27 -4.90
CA GLY A 167 7.93 11.66 -4.49
C GLY A 167 9.02 10.67 -4.88
N GLN A 168 8.67 9.40 -5.11
CA GLN A 168 9.59 8.40 -5.67
C GLN A 168 10.11 8.77 -7.06
N LEU A 169 9.41 9.62 -7.79
CA LEU A 169 9.81 10.13 -9.10
C LEU A 169 10.47 11.52 -9.03
N THR A 170 10.36 12.23 -7.90
CA THR A 170 10.75 13.65 -7.78
C THR A 170 11.77 13.95 -6.68
N TYR A 171 12.16 12.99 -5.85
CA TYR A 171 13.07 13.19 -4.71
C TYR A 171 14.39 13.87 -5.10
N GLN A 172 14.88 13.66 -6.32
CA GLN A 172 16.11 14.29 -6.82
C GLN A 172 15.96 15.81 -6.96
N ASN A 173 14.77 16.28 -7.32
CA ASN A 173 14.47 17.72 -7.42
C ASN A 173 14.51 18.38 -6.02
N GLU A 174 14.34 17.58 -4.97
CA GLU A 174 14.40 18.01 -3.58
C GLU A 174 15.82 17.98 -2.99
N GLY A 175 16.83 17.61 -3.82
CA GLY A 175 18.21 17.48 -3.39
C GLY A 175 18.45 16.27 -2.47
N LEU A 176 17.59 15.25 -2.57
CA LEU A 176 17.71 14.02 -1.79
C LEU A 176 18.28 12.88 -2.65
N VAL A 177 18.88 11.89 -1.99
CA VAL A 177 19.42 10.68 -2.60
C VAL A 177 18.77 9.44 -2.01
N VAL A 178 18.64 8.40 -2.82
CA VAL A 178 18.11 7.09 -2.37
C VAL A 178 19.19 6.35 -1.59
N CYS A 179 18.86 5.95 -0.37
CA CYS A 179 19.66 5.04 0.42
C CYS A 179 19.33 3.58 0.08
N GLU A 180 18.03 3.26 -0.03
CA GLU A 180 17.53 1.94 -0.39
C GLU A 180 16.17 2.04 -1.07
N ASP A 181 15.91 1.12 -2.01
CA ASP A 181 14.59 0.84 -2.58
C ASP A 181 14.12 -0.51 -2.03
N LEU A 182 13.06 -0.47 -1.22
CA LEU A 182 12.57 -1.65 -0.51
C LEU A 182 11.90 -2.67 -1.42
N GLY A 183 11.39 -2.25 -2.59
CA GLY A 183 10.86 -3.18 -3.59
C GLY A 183 11.97 -3.94 -4.31
N VAL A 184 13.04 -3.22 -4.69
CA VAL A 184 14.25 -3.86 -5.26
C VAL A 184 14.88 -4.83 -4.25
N TRP A 185 15.00 -4.40 -2.99
CA TRP A 185 15.51 -5.28 -1.93
C TRP A 185 14.64 -6.53 -1.75
N TRP A 186 13.32 -6.35 -1.67
CA TRP A 186 12.37 -7.46 -1.49
C TRP A 186 12.49 -8.49 -2.61
N GLY A 187 12.48 -8.05 -3.86
CA GLY A 187 12.61 -8.93 -5.02
C GLY A 187 13.90 -9.75 -5.00
N LYS A 188 15.03 -9.12 -4.62
CA LYS A 188 16.32 -9.82 -4.48
C LYS A 188 16.32 -10.91 -3.40
N GLN A 189 15.56 -10.73 -2.33
CA GLN A 189 15.49 -11.67 -1.20
C GLN A 189 14.40 -12.73 -1.37
N ASN A 190 13.47 -12.56 -2.31
CA ASN A 190 12.25 -13.38 -2.44
C ASN A 190 12.03 -13.84 -3.89
N ASP A 191 13.05 -14.33 -4.56
CA ASP A 191 12.98 -14.99 -5.88
C ASP A 191 12.31 -14.13 -6.98
N GLY A 192 12.50 -12.81 -6.92
CA GLY A 192 11.90 -11.86 -7.86
C GLY A 192 10.41 -11.60 -7.64
N LEU A 193 9.85 -11.98 -6.49
CA LEU A 193 8.47 -11.64 -6.15
C LEU A 193 8.30 -10.12 -5.95
N PRO A 194 7.18 -9.53 -6.39
CA PRO A 194 6.89 -8.11 -6.18
C PRO A 194 6.62 -7.83 -4.69
N LEU A 195 7.00 -6.66 -4.18
CA LEU A 195 6.70 -6.25 -2.82
C LEU A 195 5.19 -5.93 -2.68
N PRO A 196 4.44 -6.61 -1.77
CA PRO A 196 3.05 -6.28 -1.55
C PRO A 196 2.91 -4.94 -0.83
N LEU A 197 2.17 -4.01 -1.43
CA LEU A 197 1.97 -2.67 -0.88
C LEU A 197 0.56 -2.47 -0.36
N GLY A 198 -0.43 -2.52 -1.23
CA GLY A 198 -1.82 -2.33 -0.92
C GLY A 198 -2.74 -3.31 -1.64
N GLY A 199 -3.97 -3.32 -1.21
CA GLY A 199 -5.05 -4.06 -1.85
C GLY A 199 -6.39 -3.54 -1.40
N ASN A 200 -7.43 -3.87 -2.16
CA ASN A 200 -8.78 -3.55 -1.76
C ASN A 200 -9.39 -4.70 -0.96
N VAL A 201 -10.12 -4.36 0.07
CA VAL A 201 -10.85 -5.31 0.93
C VAL A 201 -12.33 -5.00 0.94
N ILE A 202 -13.14 -6.04 1.15
CA ILE A 202 -14.59 -5.95 1.33
C ILE A 202 -15.00 -6.54 2.66
N HIS A 203 -15.93 -5.88 3.36
CA HIS A 203 -16.39 -6.32 4.67
C HIS A 203 -17.14 -7.66 4.58
N LYS A 204 -16.80 -8.62 5.44
CA LYS A 204 -17.36 -9.97 5.49
C LYS A 204 -18.83 -10.02 5.91
N ARG A 205 -19.43 -8.89 6.35
CA ARG A 205 -20.86 -8.78 6.63
C ARG A 205 -21.76 -9.02 5.42
N PHE A 206 -21.21 -8.85 4.19
CA PHE A 206 -21.92 -9.19 2.96
C PHE A 206 -21.84 -10.68 2.67
N ALA A 207 -22.95 -11.25 2.18
CA ALA A 207 -22.98 -12.64 1.72
C ALA A 207 -21.97 -12.85 0.57
N PRO A 208 -21.41 -14.07 0.43
CA PRO A 208 -20.38 -14.35 -0.59
C PRO A 208 -20.79 -13.93 -2.01
N GLU A 209 -22.04 -14.17 -2.41
CA GLU A 209 -22.56 -13.80 -3.72
C GLU A 209 -22.62 -12.29 -3.93
N VAL A 210 -22.88 -11.53 -2.87
CA VAL A 210 -22.87 -10.05 -2.91
C VAL A 210 -21.44 -9.56 -3.03
N ARG A 211 -20.51 -10.13 -2.25
CA ARG A 211 -19.08 -9.81 -2.33
C ARG A 211 -18.53 -10.04 -3.74
N ARG A 212 -18.92 -11.17 -4.38
CA ARG A 212 -18.52 -11.49 -5.76
C ARG A 212 -19.03 -10.45 -6.76
N LYS A 213 -20.33 -10.11 -6.71
CA LYS A 213 -20.92 -9.11 -7.60
C LYS A 213 -20.24 -7.73 -7.46
N ILE A 214 -19.92 -7.33 -6.24
CA ILE A 214 -19.21 -6.08 -5.98
C ILE A 214 -17.78 -6.16 -6.54
N SER A 215 -17.10 -7.29 -6.32
CA SER A 215 -15.77 -7.55 -6.86
C SER A 215 -15.74 -7.43 -8.40
N ASP A 216 -16.74 -8.02 -9.07
CA ASP A 216 -16.86 -7.95 -10.53
C ASP A 216 -16.99 -6.51 -11.02
N VAL A 217 -17.80 -5.70 -10.34
CA VAL A 217 -17.97 -4.27 -10.67
C VAL A 217 -16.67 -3.48 -10.48
N LEU A 218 -15.93 -3.73 -9.40
CA LEU A 218 -14.65 -3.04 -9.15
C LEU A 218 -13.58 -3.45 -10.17
N THR A 219 -13.51 -4.75 -10.49
CA THR A 219 -12.63 -5.26 -11.55
C THR A 219 -12.97 -4.64 -12.90
N ALA A 220 -14.26 -4.54 -13.23
CA ALA A 220 -14.72 -3.90 -14.46
C ALA A 220 -14.34 -2.41 -14.51
N SER A 221 -14.36 -1.70 -13.39
CA SER A 221 -13.89 -0.30 -13.33
C SER A 221 -12.41 -0.19 -13.65
N ILE A 222 -11.58 -1.03 -13.06
CA ILE A 222 -10.13 -1.05 -13.32
C ILE A 222 -9.85 -1.37 -14.78
N GLN A 223 -10.50 -2.41 -15.32
CA GLN A 223 -10.34 -2.80 -16.72
C GLN A 223 -10.77 -1.67 -17.66
N TYR A 224 -11.93 -1.04 -17.41
CA TYR A 224 -12.39 0.10 -18.20
C TYR A 224 -11.36 1.24 -18.22
N SER A 225 -10.78 1.56 -17.07
CA SER A 225 -9.78 2.62 -16.96
C SER A 225 -8.49 2.28 -17.72
N LEU A 226 -8.07 1.02 -17.72
CA LEU A 226 -6.93 0.56 -18.53
C LEU A 226 -7.20 0.62 -20.04
N ASP A 227 -8.41 0.27 -20.47
CA ASP A 227 -8.84 0.31 -21.87
C ASP A 227 -9.04 1.75 -22.37
N HIS A 228 -9.39 2.69 -21.46
CA HIS A 228 -9.61 4.12 -21.73
C HIS A 228 -8.57 4.98 -21.01
N ARG A 229 -7.30 4.54 -21.07
CA ARG A 229 -6.19 5.12 -20.32
C ARG A 229 -6.03 6.63 -20.45
N PRO A 230 -6.12 7.24 -21.66
CA PRO A 230 -5.96 8.69 -21.79
C PRO A 230 -6.99 9.51 -20.98
N GLU A 231 -8.25 9.08 -20.98
CA GLU A 231 -9.35 9.73 -20.25
C GLU A 231 -9.24 9.49 -18.75
N ALA A 232 -8.89 8.26 -18.35
CA ALA A 232 -8.70 7.92 -16.95
C ALA A 232 -7.49 8.64 -16.33
N VAL A 233 -6.39 8.82 -17.07
CA VAL A 233 -5.24 9.65 -16.65
C VAL A 233 -5.64 11.12 -16.56
N GLN A 234 -6.44 11.62 -17.51
CA GLN A 234 -6.95 13.00 -17.44
C GLN A 234 -7.83 13.21 -16.20
N HIS A 235 -8.62 12.22 -15.80
CA HIS A 235 -9.36 12.25 -14.54
C HIS A 235 -8.43 12.23 -13.32
N ALA A 236 -7.43 11.34 -13.32
CA ALA A 236 -6.46 11.19 -12.24
C ALA A 236 -5.60 12.43 -11.99
N LEU A 237 -5.38 13.27 -13.02
CA LEU A 237 -4.65 14.54 -12.90
C LEU A 237 -5.27 15.51 -11.87
N GLN A 238 -6.56 15.41 -11.58
CA GLN A 238 -7.21 16.25 -10.55
C GLN A 238 -6.67 15.94 -9.14
N TYR A 239 -5.99 14.80 -8.98
CA TYR A 239 -5.41 14.31 -7.73
C TYR A 239 -3.88 14.28 -7.76
N ALA A 240 -3.28 14.73 -8.86
CA ALA A 240 -1.85 14.54 -9.15
C ALA A 240 -0.95 15.68 -8.62
N ARG A 241 -1.34 16.43 -7.61
CA ARG A 241 -0.51 17.42 -6.89
C ARG A 241 0.72 17.88 -7.70
N ASP A 242 0.70 18.95 -8.38
CA ASP A 242 1.84 19.55 -9.12
C ASP A 242 2.56 18.64 -10.15
N MET A 243 2.03 17.45 -10.46
CA MET A 243 2.54 16.58 -11.52
C MET A 243 1.96 16.96 -12.88
N GLY A 244 2.82 17.09 -13.88
CA GLY A 244 2.38 17.12 -15.27
C GLY A 244 1.82 15.75 -15.72
N ARG A 245 1.08 15.75 -16.84
CA ARG A 245 0.39 14.55 -17.37
C ARG A 245 1.32 13.35 -17.54
N ASP A 246 2.50 13.54 -18.10
CA ASP A 246 3.44 12.46 -18.37
C ASP A 246 3.96 11.79 -17.09
N LEU A 247 4.18 12.59 -16.04
CA LEU A 247 4.63 12.09 -14.75
C LEU A 247 3.49 11.36 -14.02
N ALA A 248 2.26 11.88 -14.10
CA ALA A 248 1.08 11.23 -13.54
C ALA A 248 0.78 9.90 -14.24
N ASP A 249 0.88 9.86 -15.59
CA ASP A 249 0.70 8.62 -16.36
C ASP A 249 1.77 7.59 -16.02
N LYS A 250 3.03 8.03 -15.85
CA LYS A 250 4.12 7.15 -15.40
C LYS A 250 3.83 6.61 -13.99
N PHE A 251 3.42 7.47 -13.05
CA PHE A 251 3.09 7.07 -11.68
C PHE A 251 1.93 6.07 -11.66
N VAL A 252 0.84 6.37 -12.37
CA VAL A 252 -0.29 5.44 -12.52
C VAL A 252 0.19 4.08 -13.06
N GLY A 253 1.04 4.07 -14.10
CA GLY A 253 1.54 2.84 -14.69
C GLY A 253 2.41 1.98 -13.76
N MET A 254 3.03 2.58 -12.76
CA MET A 254 3.76 1.84 -11.73
C MET A 254 2.80 1.02 -10.85
N TYR A 255 1.67 1.59 -10.47
CA TYR A 255 0.79 1.00 -9.47
C TYR A 255 -0.49 0.38 -10.03
N VAL A 256 -0.94 0.80 -11.24
CA VAL A 256 -2.10 0.22 -11.91
C VAL A 256 -1.68 -0.50 -13.18
N ASN A 257 -1.62 -1.82 -13.09
CA ASN A 257 -1.13 -2.71 -14.11
C ASN A 257 -1.79 -4.11 -14.00
N HIS A 258 -1.19 -5.13 -14.57
CA HIS A 258 -1.73 -6.49 -14.53
C HIS A 258 -1.91 -7.04 -13.10
N TRP A 259 -1.04 -6.66 -12.14
CA TRP A 259 -1.20 -7.02 -10.72
C TRP A 259 -2.48 -6.43 -10.12
N THR A 260 -2.90 -5.26 -10.61
CA THR A 260 -4.11 -4.59 -10.14
C THR A 260 -5.38 -5.29 -10.63
N LEU A 261 -5.34 -5.96 -11.78
CA LEU A 261 -6.47 -6.76 -12.28
C LEU A 261 -6.60 -8.09 -11.52
N ASP A 262 -5.50 -8.75 -11.26
CA ASP A 262 -5.45 -9.96 -10.43
C ASP A 262 -4.04 -10.14 -9.84
N TYR A 263 -3.97 -10.53 -8.59
CA TYR A 263 -2.69 -10.82 -7.92
C TYR A 263 -1.92 -11.96 -8.57
N GLY A 264 -2.60 -12.86 -9.26
CA GLY A 264 -2.01 -14.10 -9.73
C GLY A 264 -1.40 -14.94 -8.60
N ASP A 265 -0.83 -16.09 -8.96
CA ASP A 265 -0.18 -16.96 -7.97
C ASP A 265 1.04 -16.29 -7.33
N LYS A 266 1.82 -15.54 -8.11
CA LYS A 266 3.02 -14.85 -7.61
C LYS A 266 2.69 -13.73 -6.61
N GLY A 267 1.68 -12.91 -6.90
CA GLY A 267 1.26 -11.86 -5.98
C GLY A 267 0.69 -12.43 -4.67
N ARG A 268 -0.13 -13.48 -4.76
CA ARG A 268 -0.67 -14.18 -3.59
C ARG A 268 0.45 -14.83 -2.76
N GLU A 269 1.44 -15.44 -3.42
CA GLU A 269 2.61 -16.01 -2.75
C GLU A 269 3.45 -14.91 -2.09
N SER A 270 3.63 -13.77 -2.74
CA SER A 270 4.38 -12.67 -2.15
C SER A 270 3.70 -12.13 -0.87
N ILE A 271 2.37 -12.01 -0.86
CA ILE A 271 1.63 -11.62 0.35
C ILE A 271 1.86 -12.65 1.47
N ARG A 272 1.77 -13.96 1.16
CA ARG A 272 2.00 -15.00 2.17
C ARG A 272 3.40 -14.91 2.77
N ARG A 273 4.44 -14.71 1.93
CA ARG A 273 5.83 -14.57 2.40
C ARG A 273 6.01 -13.30 3.22
N PHE A 274 5.44 -12.18 2.77
CA PHE A 274 5.57 -10.89 3.44
C PHE A 274 4.98 -10.93 4.85
N LEU A 275 3.74 -11.39 4.98
CA LEU A 275 3.08 -11.54 6.28
C LEU A 275 3.66 -12.71 7.09
N GLY A 276 4.11 -13.79 6.43
CA GLY A 276 4.80 -14.91 7.09
C GLY A 276 6.09 -14.46 7.77
N GLN A 277 6.97 -13.75 7.04
CA GLN A 277 8.21 -13.19 7.62
C GLN A 277 7.93 -12.17 8.72
N ALA A 278 6.86 -11.36 8.58
CA ALA A 278 6.44 -10.42 9.61
C ALA A 278 6.01 -11.16 10.90
N PHE A 279 5.25 -12.23 10.76
CA PHE A 279 4.83 -13.05 11.90
C PHE A 279 6.02 -13.73 12.58
N GLU A 280 6.91 -14.36 11.82
CA GLU A 280 8.11 -15.03 12.35
C GLU A 280 9.02 -14.09 13.14
N ARG A 281 9.02 -12.79 12.76
CA ARG A 281 9.77 -11.75 13.47
C ARG A 281 8.96 -11.03 14.56
N GLY A 282 7.71 -11.45 14.82
CA GLY A 282 6.84 -10.88 15.84
C GLY A 282 6.37 -9.45 15.52
N LEU A 283 6.38 -9.04 14.24
CA LEU A 283 5.95 -7.73 13.77
C LEU A 283 4.43 -7.64 13.60
N ILE A 284 3.76 -8.77 13.44
CA ILE A 284 2.29 -8.88 13.43
C ILE A 284 1.82 -9.91 14.45
N PRO A 285 0.58 -9.78 14.99
CA PRO A 285 0.15 -10.59 16.14
C PRO A 285 -0.12 -12.05 15.82
N HIS A 286 -0.61 -12.36 14.61
CA HIS A 286 -1.06 -13.70 14.21
C HIS A 286 -0.54 -14.05 12.81
N ARG A 287 -0.34 -15.36 12.57
CA ARG A 287 -0.13 -15.87 11.21
C ARG A 287 -1.43 -15.69 10.42
N GLN A 288 -1.33 -15.10 9.23
CA GLN A 288 -2.51 -14.76 8.44
C GLN A 288 -2.87 -15.88 7.48
N GLU A 289 -4.16 -16.25 7.47
CA GLU A 289 -4.77 -16.98 6.38
C GLU A 289 -5.40 -15.97 5.44
N LEU A 290 -4.98 -16.00 4.17
CA LEU A 290 -5.47 -15.06 3.17
C LEU A 290 -6.83 -15.54 2.64
N GLU A 291 -7.87 -14.75 2.84
CA GLU A 291 -9.17 -14.97 2.23
C GLU A 291 -9.37 -14.00 1.08
N PHE A 292 -9.50 -14.53 -0.13
CA PHE A 292 -9.86 -13.77 -1.31
C PHE A 292 -11.32 -14.02 -1.67
N VAL A 293 -12.01 -12.99 -2.17
CA VAL A 293 -13.32 -13.14 -2.80
C VAL A 293 -13.13 -13.94 -4.10
N VAL A 294 -13.90 -15.01 -4.25
CA VAL A 294 -13.88 -15.94 -5.41
C VAL A 294 -15.25 -16.03 -6.06
#